data_56a4b21d7d90e0923b19e49d4c7ffff6
#
_entry.id   56a4b21d7d90e0923b19e49d4c7ffff6
#
_cell.length_a   1.000
_cell.length_b   1.000
_cell.length_c   1.000
_cell.angle_alpha   90.00
_cell.angle_beta   90.00
_cell.angle_gamma   90.00
#
_symmetry.space_group_name_H-M   'P 1'
#
loop_
_entity.id
_entity.type
_entity.pdbx_description
1 polymer ?
#
loop_
_entity_poly.entity_id
_entity_poly.type
_entity_poly.pdbx_seq_one_letter_code
_entity_poly.pdbx_strand_id
1 'polypeptide(L)'
;AAAVDVFKDVKEANGVRYITSQVEVSDAGALRTFADQWKQADYSDVLVLAAHIGEKVNVLVASKSKDVHAGNLIKVLAPIVSGRGGGKPDMAMAGGSDANGIQDLLSAVSEQL
;
A
#
# COMPACT_ATOMS: atom_id res chain seq x y z
N ALA A 1 -17.45 1.50 2.89
CA ALA A 1 -17.09 0.34 3.71
C ALA A 1 -16.27 0.81 4.91
N ALA A 2 -16.42 0.12 6.01
CA ALA A 2 -15.63 0.41 7.20
C ALA A 2 -14.16 0.06 6.96
N ALA A 3 -13.25 0.82 7.58
CA ALA A 3 -11.81 0.55 7.47
C ALA A 3 -11.45 -0.87 7.90
N VAL A 4 -12.20 -1.43 8.84
CA VAL A 4 -12.01 -2.81 9.32
C VAL A 4 -12.07 -3.83 8.18
N ASP A 5 -12.90 -3.60 7.17
CA ASP A 5 -13.02 -4.52 6.03
C ASP A 5 -11.75 -4.50 5.17
N VAL A 6 -11.06 -3.36 5.10
CA VAL A 6 -9.81 -3.21 4.36
C VAL A 6 -8.70 -4.07 5.00
N PHE A 7 -8.72 -4.21 6.32
CA PHE A 7 -7.67 -4.91 7.09
C PHE A 7 -8.00 -6.37 7.36
N LYS A 8 -9.10 -6.87 6.83
CA LYS A 8 -9.62 -8.20 7.16
C LYS A 8 -8.85 -9.33 6.48
N ASP A 9 -8.35 -9.10 5.27
CA ASP A 9 -7.72 -10.13 4.45
C ASP A 9 -6.20 -10.05 4.57
N VAL A 10 -5.67 -10.68 5.61
CA VAL A 10 -4.23 -10.70 5.87
C VAL A 10 -3.61 -11.92 5.18
N LYS A 11 -2.55 -11.66 4.41
CA LYS A 11 -1.77 -12.67 3.71
C LYS A 11 -0.37 -12.79 4.32
N GLU A 12 0.36 -13.81 3.94
CA GLU A 12 1.72 -14.01 4.40
C GLU A 12 2.65 -14.38 3.24
N ALA A 13 3.85 -13.80 3.24
CA ALA A 13 4.91 -14.13 2.30
C ALA A 13 6.25 -14.00 3.02
N ASN A 14 7.09 -15.05 2.94
CA ASN A 14 8.43 -15.07 3.56
C ASN A 14 8.43 -14.71 5.05
N GLY A 15 7.39 -15.13 5.78
CA GLY A 15 7.27 -14.85 7.20
C GLY A 15 6.74 -13.45 7.52
N VAL A 16 6.36 -12.67 6.52
CA VAL A 16 5.82 -11.33 6.69
C VAL A 16 4.32 -11.35 6.43
N ARG A 17 3.55 -10.87 7.39
CA ARG A 17 2.10 -10.69 7.20
C ARG A 17 1.88 -9.37 6.48
N TYR A 18 1.03 -9.37 5.46
CA TYR A 18 0.76 -8.16 4.70
C TYR A 18 -0.70 -8.08 4.26
N ILE A 19 -1.16 -6.85 4.05
CA ILE A 19 -2.48 -6.55 3.52
C ILE A 19 -2.31 -5.77 2.23
N THR A 20 -3.00 -6.18 1.18
CA THR A 20 -3.09 -5.42 -0.07
C THR A 20 -4.56 -5.15 -0.36
N SER A 21 -4.88 -3.91 -0.70
CA SER A 21 -6.24 -3.54 -1.00
C SER A 21 -6.32 -2.35 -1.95
N GLN A 22 -7.30 -2.39 -2.84
CA GLN A 22 -7.70 -1.22 -3.61
C GLN A 22 -8.87 -0.58 -2.88
N VAL A 23 -8.74 0.69 -2.54
CA VAL A 23 -9.76 1.43 -1.79
C VAL A 23 -10.32 2.56 -2.64
N GLU A 24 -11.57 2.93 -2.38
CA GLU A 24 -12.20 4.07 -3.02
C GLU A 24 -12.17 5.24 -2.05
N VAL A 25 -11.40 6.27 -2.42
CA VAL A 25 -11.26 7.48 -1.62
C VAL A 25 -11.26 8.69 -2.56
N SER A 26 -11.54 9.85 -2.04
CA SER A 26 -11.61 11.08 -2.84
C SER A 26 -10.29 11.85 -2.87
N ASP A 27 -9.35 11.54 -1.97
CA ASP A 27 -8.04 12.17 -1.95
C ASP A 27 -6.98 11.28 -1.28
N ALA A 28 -5.73 11.64 -1.47
CA ALA A 28 -4.61 10.87 -0.93
C ALA A 28 -4.54 10.91 0.61
N GLY A 29 -5.08 11.94 1.23
CA GLY A 29 -5.12 12.04 2.69
C GLY A 29 -5.91 10.92 3.34
N ALA A 30 -6.95 10.42 2.65
CA ALA A 30 -7.74 9.30 3.14
C ALA A 30 -6.91 8.01 3.25
N LEU A 31 -5.91 7.82 2.37
CA LEU A 31 -5.00 6.68 2.48
C LEU A 31 -4.20 6.74 3.78
N ARG A 32 -3.75 7.92 4.18
CA ARG A 32 -3.04 8.10 5.44
C ARG A 32 -3.92 7.80 6.63
N THR A 33 -5.20 8.15 6.55
CA THR A 33 -6.17 7.83 7.60
C THR A 33 -6.29 6.32 7.78
N PHE A 34 -6.36 5.56 6.69
CA PHE A 34 -6.33 4.10 6.77
C PHE A 34 -5.04 3.59 7.42
N ALA A 35 -3.90 4.14 7.04
CA ALA A 35 -2.63 3.74 7.61
C ALA A 35 -2.56 4.02 9.13
N ASP A 36 -3.08 5.15 9.58
CA ASP A 36 -3.12 5.48 10.99
C ASP A 36 -3.99 4.51 11.77
N GLN A 37 -5.13 4.10 11.23
CA GLN A 37 -5.99 3.09 11.83
C GLN A 37 -5.29 1.73 11.88
N TRP A 38 -4.59 1.36 10.82
CA TRP A 38 -3.83 0.12 10.76
C TRP A 38 -2.73 0.09 11.83
N LYS A 39 -2.08 1.22 12.09
CA LYS A 39 -1.02 1.31 13.10
C LYS A 39 -1.52 1.13 14.53
N GLN A 40 -2.77 1.44 14.78
CA GLN A 40 -3.34 1.39 16.13
C GLN A 40 -3.62 -0.01 16.62
N ALA A 41 -3.59 -1.00 15.74
CA ALA A 41 -3.83 -2.39 16.07
C ALA A 41 -2.84 -3.28 15.31
N ASP A 42 -2.70 -4.52 15.76
CA ASP A 42 -1.80 -5.48 15.15
C ASP A 42 -2.51 -6.28 14.06
N TYR A 43 -2.80 -5.62 12.94
CA TYR A 43 -3.43 -6.28 11.79
C TYR A 43 -2.43 -7.09 10.97
N SER A 44 -1.29 -6.47 10.65
CA SER A 44 -0.25 -7.09 9.81
C SER A 44 1.06 -6.34 9.98
N ASP A 45 2.12 -6.85 9.38
CA ASP A 45 3.44 -6.21 9.40
C ASP A 45 3.60 -5.16 8.31
N VAL A 46 2.92 -5.35 7.18
CA VAL A 46 2.97 -4.45 6.01
C VAL A 46 1.55 -4.17 5.52
N LEU A 47 1.33 -2.94 5.11
CA LEU A 47 0.06 -2.51 4.48
C LEU A 47 0.38 -1.86 3.15
N VAL A 48 -0.29 -2.31 2.09
CA VAL A 48 -0.22 -1.68 0.77
C VAL A 48 -1.63 -1.33 0.31
N LEU A 49 -1.88 -0.06 0.10
CA LEU A 49 -3.15 0.45 -0.38
C LEU A 49 -2.95 1.17 -1.70
N ALA A 50 -3.89 0.97 -2.62
CA ALA A 50 -3.92 1.69 -3.88
C ALA A 50 -5.31 2.29 -4.09
N ALA A 51 -5.35 3.49 -4.64
CA ALA A 51 -6.60 4.18 -4.92
C ALA A 51 -6.55 4.85 -6.28
N HIS A 52 -7.65 4.78 -7.02
CA HIS A 52 -7.83 5.49 -8.27
C HIS A 52 -8.59 6.77 -7.96
N ILE A 53 -7.90 7.91 -8.05
CA ILE A 53 -8.48 9.22 -7.70
C ILE A 53 -8.46 10.08 -8.97
N GLY A 54 -9.65 10.33 -9.55
CA GLY A 54 -9.75 11.03 -10.81
C GLY A 54 -9.03 10.25 -11.92
N GLU A 55 -8.04 10.85 -12.55
CA GLU A 55 -7.22 10.22 -13.59
C GLU A 55 -5.91 9.67 -13.05
N LYS A 56 -5.70 9.74 -11.74
CA LYS A 56 -4.44 9.37 -11.12
C LYS A 56 -4.60 8.19 -10.18
N VAL A 57 -3.49 7.52 -9.92
CA VAL A 57 -3.40 6.43 -8.95
C VAL A 57 -2.54 6.91 -7.79
N ASN A 58 -2.98 6.66 -6.57
CA ASN A 58 -2.19 6.90 -5.38
C ASN A 58 -1.95 5.59 -4.67
N VAL A 59 -0.72 5.35 -4.22
CA VAL A 59 -0.32 4.13 -3.54
C VAL A 59 0.31 4.51 -2.22
N LEU A 60 -0.06 3.77 -1.17
CA LEU A 60 0.56 3.93 0.15
C LEU A 60 1.11 2.59 0.60
N VAL A 61 2.34 2.60 1.09
CA VAL A 61 2.96 1.45 1.76
C VAL A 61 3.30 1.85 3.19
N ALA A 62 2.91 1.02 4.15
CA ALA A 62 3.28 1.20 5.54
C ALA A 62 3.89 -0.11 6.05
N SER A 63 4.90 -0.03 6.90
CA SER A 63 5.61 -1.19 7.42
C SER A 63 5.94 -1.03 8.89
N LYS A 64 5.70 -2.10 9.66
CA LYS A 64 6.18 -2.25 11.03
C LYS A 64 7.38 -3.21 11.09
N SER A 65 7.69 -3.88 9.98
CA SER A 65 8.76 -4.86 9.91
C SER A 65 10.10 -4.19 9.65
N LYS A 66 11.12 -4.61 10.36
CA LYS A 66 12.50 -4.16 10.11
C LYS A 66 13.07 -4.71 8.81
N ASP A 67 12.48 -5.80 8.33
CA ASP A 67 12.93 -6.46 7.09
C ASP A 67 12.31 -5.85 5.85
N VAL A 68 11.28 -5.02 6.01
CA VAL A 68 10.58 -4.38 4.89
C VAL A 68 10.68 -2.87 5.03
N HIS A 69 11.36 -2.24 4.08
CA HIS A 69 11.52 -0.79 4.03
C HIS A 69 10.44 -0.23 3.09
N ALA A 70 9.47 0.50 3.64
CA ALA A 70 8.34 1.01 2.86
C ALA A 70 8.78 1.87 1.67
N GLY A 71 9.75 2.75 1.87
CA GLY A 71 10.28 3.58 0.80
C GLY A 71 10.92 2.80 -0.34
N ASN A 72 11.63 1.72 -0.03
CA ASN A 72 12.21 0.85 -1.05
C ASN A 72 11.14 0.04 -1.78
N LEU A 73 10.16 -0.46 -1.05
CA LEU A 73 9.06 -1.21 -1.63
C LEU A 73 8.24 -0.34 -2.60
N ILE A 74 7.93 0.89 -2.20
CA ILE A 74 7.16 1.79 -3.05
C ILE A 74 7.92 2.13 -4.35
N LYS A 75 9.25 2.23 -4.30
CA LYS A 75 10.06 2.49 -5.48
C LYS A 75 10.01 1.36 -6.50
N VAL A 76 9.82 0.13 -6.04
CA VAL A 76 9.66 -1.03 -6.90
C VAL A 76 8.24 -1.09 -7.46
N LEU A 77 7.25 -0.75 -6.64
CA LEU A 77 5.83 -0.85 -7.01
C LEU A 77 5.36 0.30 -7.89
N ALA A 78 5.84 1.51 -7.66
CA ALA A 78 5.36 2.70 -8.35
C ALA A 78 5.44 2.62 -9.88
N PRO A 79 6.52 2.09 -10.50
CA PRO A 79 6.59 2.00 -11.95
C PRO A 79 5.48 1.12 -12.57
N ILE A 80 4.89 0.21 -11.81
CA ILE A 80 3.81 -0.67 -12.30
C ILE A 80 2.57 0.15 -12.66
N VAL A 81 2.38 1.28 -11.98
CA VAL A 81 1.28 2.22 -12.28
C VAL A 81 1.80 3.48 -12.97
N SER A 82 2.94 3.40 -13.61
CA SER A 82 3.60 4.54 -14.29
C SER A 82 3.80 5.72 -13.35
N GLY A 83 4.25 5.43 -12.13
CA GLY A 83 4.35 6.42 -11.08
C GLY A 83 5.73 6.54 -10.48
N ARG A 84 5.81 7.44 -9.52
CA ARG A 84 7.02 7.71 -8.75
C ARG A 84 6.63 7.97 -7.30
N GLY A 85 7.52 7.60 -6.41
CA GLY A 85 7.33 7.88 -5.00
C GLY A 85 8.51 7.49 -4.18
N GLY A 86 8.37 7.65 -2.90
CA GLY A 86 9.37 7.30 -1.93
C GLY A 86 8.89 7.71 -0.56
N GLY A 87 9.73 7.53 0.42
CA GLY A 87 9.39 7.91 1.78
C GLY A 87 10.30 7.27 2.80
N LYS A 88 9.77 7.15 3.99
CA LYS A 88 10.50 6.62 5.14
C LYS A 88 10.42 5.10 5.19
N PRO A 89 11.25 4.45 6.04
CA PRO A 89 11.18 3.00 6.20
C PRO A 89 9.82 2.48 6.67
N ASP A 90 9.08 3.27 7.41
CA ASP A 90 7.79 2.88 8.00
C ASP A 90 6.58 3.33 7.19
N MET A 91 6.73 4.32 6.31
CA MET A 91 5.63 4.80 5.47
C MET A 91 6.14 5.52 4.24
N ALA A 92 5.55 5.19 3.09
CA ALA A 92 5.88 5.82 1.82
C ALA A 92 4.63 5.95 0.96
N MET A 93 4.62 6.92 0.07
CA MET A 93 3.53 7.14 -0.86
C MET A 93 4.06 7.39 -2.25
N ALA A 94 3.27 7.01 -3.25
CA ALA A 94 3.58 7.25 -4.65
C ALA A 94 2.33 7.69 -5.40
N GLY A 95 2.53 8.43 -6.48
CA GLY A 95 1.49 8.78 -7.42
C GLY A 95 1.82 8.24 -8.79
N GLY A 96 0.82 7.76 -9.51
CA GLY A 96 0.97 7.23 -10.86
C GLY A 96 -0.16 7.66 -11.76
N SER A 97 -0.09 7.24 -13.02
CA SER A 97 -1.08 7.61 -14.04
C SER A 97 -1.77 6.42 -14.69
N ASP A 98 -1.38 5.19 -14.36
CA ASP A 98 -1.92 3.99 -14.97
C ASP A 98 -2.74 3.16 -13.97
N ALA A 99 -4.05 3.44 -13.91
CA ALA A 99 -4.97 2.70 -13.06
C ALA A 99 -5.09 1.22 -13.44
N ASN A 100 -4.80 0.87 -14.68
CA ASN A 100 -4.83 -0.52 -15.13
C ASN A 100 -3.73 -1.36 -14.48
N GLY A 101 -2.69 -0.72 -13.95
CA GLY A 101 -1.60 -1.41 -13.26
C GLY A 101 -1.87 -1.71 -11.79
N ILE A 102 -2.98 -1.24 -11.22
CA ILE A 102 -3.24 -1.41 -9.79
C ILE A 102 -3.25 -2.88 -9.38
N GLN A 103 -3.94 -3.73 -10.12
CA GLN A 103 -4.02 -5.16 -9.79
C GLN A 103 -2.64 -5.83 -9.88
N ASP A 104 -1.86 -5.48 -10.89
CA ASP A 104 -0.49 -5.99 -11.04
C ASP A 104 0.40 -5.53 -9.88
N LEU A 105 0.24 -4.27 -9.45
CA LEU A 105 0.98 -3.74 -8.32
C LEU A 105 0.66 -4.51 -7.03
N LEU A 106 -0.62 -4.71 -6.75
CA LEU A 106 -1.04 -5.43 -5.56
C LEU A 106 -0.57 -6.89 -5.58
N SER A 107 -0.57 -7.51 -6.77
CA SER A 107 -0.07 -8.88 -6.93
C SER A 107 1.45 -8.97 -6.78
N ALA A 108 2.17 -7.93 -7.15
CA ALA A 108 3.63 -7.91 -7.07
C ALA A 108 4.15 -7.79 -5.64
N VAL A 109 3.33 -7.34 -4.70
CA VAL A 109 3.77 -7.13 -3.30
C VAL A 109 4.36 -8.40 -2.71
N SER A 110 3.69 -9.55 -2.89
CA SER A 110 4.17 -10.80 -2.33
C SER A 110 5.53 -11.23 -2.86
N GLU A 111 5.85 -10.84 -4.09
CA GLU A 111 7.14 -11.15 -4.73
C GLU A 111 8.28 -10.31 -4.17
N GLN A 112 7.96 -9.19 -3.54
CA GLN A 112 8.94 -8.26 -2.98
C GLN A 112 9.18 -8.46 -1.48
N LEU A 113 8.41 -9.32 -0.86
CA LEU A 113 8.53 -9.64 0.58
C LEU A 113 9.33 -10.96 0.85
#